data_3fa1a6080a07ebeda70e3ef46a408203
#
_entry.id   3fa1a6080a07ebeda70e3ef46a408203
#
_cell.length_a   1.000
_cell.length_b   1.000
_cell.length_c   1.000
_cell.angle_alpha   90.00
_cell.angle_beta   90.00
_cell.angle_gamma   90.00
#
_symmetry.space_group_name_H-M   'P 1'
#
loop_
_entity.id
_entity.type
_entity.pdbx_description
1 polymer ?
#
loop_
_entity_poly.entity_id
_entity_poly.type
_entity_poly.pdbx_seq_one_letter_code
_entity_poly.pdbx_strand_id
1 'polypeptide(L)'
;MMNTRIPRRVLLLGGLGVFLSGCAGKFRSYNGPEVTRLRMYKAQRLLVLDGADDVLRTYPIGLGFAPEGHKQFEGDGRTPEGSYAIDRRNPDSLFHLSIGISYPNEADIAFAEAQGKSPGGDIFIHGGPRKGIDPMNKRDWTAGCISVTDRQIEDIYAMVRDGTPIDIYT
;
A
#
# COMPACT_ATOMS: atom_id res chain seq x y z
N MET A 1 -35.41 -54.36 -55.27
CA MET A 1 -35.13 -54.20 -53.81
C MET A 1 -33.71 -53.68 -53.68
N MET A 2 -33.52 -52.38 -53.54
CA MET A 2 -32.20 -51.76 -53.30
C MET A 2 -32.28 -50.91 -52.06
N ASN A 3 -31.54 -51.28 -51.00
CA ASN A 3 -31.52 -50.69 -49.68
C ASN A 3 -30.35 -49.71 -49.62
N THR A 4 -30.65 -48.42 -49.69
CA THR A 4 -29.64 -47.33 -49.58
C THR A 4 -29.54 -46.90 -48.14
N ARG A 5 -28.43 -47.22 -47.50
CA ARG A 5 -28.06 -46.72 -46.12
C ARG A 5 -27.38 -45.36 -46.25
N ILE A 6 -27.96 -44.36 -45.61
CA ILE A 6 -27.39 -43.01 -45.49
C ILE A 6 -26.47 -42.99 -44.24
N PRO A 7 -25.18 -42.57 -44.31
CA PRO A 7 -24.33 -42.42 -43.14
C PRO A 7 -24.61 -41.07 -42.45
N ARG A 8 -24.99 -41.15 -41.18
CA ARG A 8 -25.07 -39.98 -40.31
C ARG A 8 -23.65 -39.47 -39.96
N ARG A 9 -23.25 -38.39 -40.59
CA ARG A 9 -22.08 -37.63 -40.17
C ARG A 9 -22.46 -36.78 -38.96
N VAL A 10 -21.99 -37.15 -37.77
CA VAL A 10 -22.05 -36.35 -36.55
C VAL A 10 -20.95 -35.26 -36.65
N LEU A 11 -21.35 -34.01 -36.83
CA LEU A 11 -20.46 -32.87 -36.73
C LEU A 11 -20.28 -32.55 -35.22
N LEU A 12 -19.15 -32.93 -34.66
CA LEU A 12 -18.70 -32.44 -33.35
C LEU A 12 -18.14 -31.03 -33.52
N LEU A 13 -18.94 -30.02 -33.26
CA LEU A 13 -18.49 -28.63 -33.06
C LEU A 13 -17.84 -28.56 -31.70
N GLY A 14 -16.51 -28.72 -31.65
CA GLY A 14 -15.70 -28.45 -30.48
C GLY A 14 -15.63 -26.95 -30.27
N GLY A 15 -16.41 -26.44 -29.31
CA GLY A 15 -16.32 -25.06 -28.86
C GLY A 15 -15.00 -24.86 -28.11
N LEU A 16 -14.03 -24.18 -28.75
CA LEU A 16 -12.80 -23.73 -28.13
C LEU A 16 -13.13 -22.54 -27.20
N GLY A 17 -13.42 -22.84 -25.95
CA GLY A 17 -13.59 -21.81 -24.90
C GLY A 17 -12.26 -21.12 -24.66
N VAL A 18 -12.08 -19.93 -25.22
CA VAL A 18 -10.96 -19.04 -24.87
C VAL A 18 -11.21 -18.50 -23.47
N PHE A 19 -10.60 -19.12 -22.46
CA PHE A 19 -10.50 -18.55 -21.13
C PHE A 19 -9.57 -17.31 -21.21
N LEU A 20 -10.15 -16.13 -21.36
CA LEU A 20 -9.47 -14.87 -21.11
C LEU A 20 -9.21 -14.78 -19.60
N SER A 21 -8.09 -15.35 -19.15
CA SER A 21 -7.52 -15.03 -17.85
C SER A 21 -7.12 -13.56 -17.88
N GLY A 22 -8.05 -12.67 -17.52
CA GLY A 22 -7.74 -11.28 -17.27
C GLY A 22 -6.72 -11.23 -16.15
N CYS A 23 -5.46 -10.94 -16.46
CA CYS A 23 -4.49 -10.50 -15.46
C CYS A 23 -5.07 -9.23 -14.83
N ALA A 24 -5.69 -9.35 -13.66
CA ALA A 24 -6.10 -8.20 -12.86
C ALA A 24 -4.81 -7.42 -12.55
N GLY A 25 -4.61 -6.30 -13.25
CA GLY A 25 -3.46 -5.44 -13.04
C GLY A 25 -3.48 -4.89 -11.60
N LYS A 26 -2.31 -4.60 -11.03
CA LYS A 26 -2.17 -4.01 -9.69
C LYS A 26 -2.76 -2.59 -9.56
N PHE A 27 -3.13 -1.98 -10.67
CA PHE A 27 -3.73 -0.64 -10.70
C PHE A 27 -5.25 -0.75 -10.70
N ARG A 28 -5.87 -0.12 -9.70
CA ARG A 28 -7.32 -0.03 -9.58
C ARG A 28 -7.81 1.35 -10.01
N SER A 29 -9.07 1.42 -10.40
CA SER A 29 -9.80 2.68 -10.59
C SER A 29 -10.63 2.96 -9.35
N TYR A 30 -10.67 4.22 -8.94
CA TYR A 30 -11.52 4.71 -7.87
C TYR A 30 -12.32 5.93 -8.35
N ASN A 31 -13.64 5.85 -8.23
CA ASN A 31 -14.59 6.90 -8.66
C ASN A 31 -15.49 7.35 -7.48
N GLY A 32 -15.08 7.08 -6.25
CA GLY A 32 -15.79 7.49 -5.04
C GLY A 32 -15.41 8.90 -4.58
N PRO A 33 -15.87 9.32 -3.38
CA PRO A 33 -15.52 10.60 -2.78
C PRO A 33 -14.01 10.79 -2.62
N GLU A 34 -13.54 12.03 -2.77
CA GLU A 34 -12.12 12.36 -2.63
C GLU A 34 -11.61 12.07 -1.21
N VAL A 35 -10.40 11.50 -1.10
CA VAL A 35 -9.68 11.41 0.17
C VAL A 35 -9.05 12.77 0.46
N THR A 36 -9.51 13.41 1.53
CA THR A 36 -9.05 14.75 1.94
C THR A 36 -7.94 14.73 2.96
N ARG A 37 -7.81 13.63 3.72
CA ARG A 37 -6.81 13.45 4.78
C ARG A 37 -6.59 11.97 5.09
N LEU A 38 -5.38 11.65 5.54
CA LEU A 38 -5.06 10.40 6.20
C LEU A 38 -4.81 10.65 7.70
N ARG A 39 -5.32 9.78 8.56
CA ARG A 39 -4.99 9.74 9.98
C ARG A 39 -4.43 8.38 10.32
N MET A 40 -3.26 8.36 10.96
CA MET A 40 -2.62 7.14 11.40
C MET A 40 -2.51 7.12 12.92
N TYR A 41 -2.95 6.04 13.52
CA TYR A 41 -2.88 5.79 14.96
C TYR A 41 -1.93 4.62 15.20
N LYS A 42 -0.71 4.93 15.62
CA LYS A 42 0.38 3.94 15.77
C LYS A 42 0.04 2.91 16.86
N ALA A 43 -0.47 3.33 18.01
CA ALA A 43 -0.82 2.41 19.09
C ALA A 43 -1.91 1.42 18.66
N GLN A 44 -2.91 1.87 17.91
CA GLN A 44 -4.01 1.03 17.41
C GLN A 44 -3.63 0.24 16.16
N ARG A 45 -2.49 0.55 15.53
CA ARG A 45 -2.09 -0.01 14.22
C ARG A 45 -3.17 0.20 13.17
N LEU A 46 -3.63 1.44 13.04
CA LEU A 46 -4.77 1.82 12.23
C LEU A 46 -4.43 2.99 11.31
N LEU A 47 -4.74 2.85 10.03
CA LEU A 47 -4.75 3.92 9.04
C LEU A 47 -6.19 4.21 8.63
N VAL A 48 -6.60 5.47 8.69
CA VAL A 48 -7.92 5.95 8.31
C VAL A 48 -7.78 6.89 7.12
N LEU A 49 -8.61 6.70 6.10
CA LEU A 49 -8.77 7.60 4.97
C LEU A 49 -10.07 8.36 5.13
N ASP A 50 -9.99 9.67 5.31
CA ASP A 50 -11.14 10.56 5.47
C ASP A 50 -11.53 11.19 4.13
N GLY A 51 -12.82 11.30 3.90
CA GLY A 51 -13.42 12.20 2.93
C GLY A 51 -13.73 13.56 3.54
N ALA A 52 -14.59 14.35 2.87
CA ALA A 52 -15.03 15.65 3.40
C ALA A 52 -15.85 15.51 4.69
N ASP A 53 -16.80 14.57 4.71
CA ASP A 53 -17.77 14.43 5.80
C ASP A 53 -17.68 13.07 6.52
N ASP A 54 -17.09 12.06 5.89
CA ASP A 54 -17.12 10.66 6.36
C ASP A 54 -15.77 9.98 6.31
N VAL A 55 -15.61 8.93 7.12
CA VAL A 55 -14.52 7.97 6.98
C VAL A 55 -14.78 7.07 5.78
N LEU A 56 -13.91 7.14 4.78
CA LEU A 56 -14.06 6.36 3.55
C LEU A 56 -13.51 4.94 3.70
N ARG A 57 -12.38 4.78 4.38
CA ARG A 57 -11.70 3.48 4.57
C ARG A 57 -10.91 3.46 5.86
N THR A 58 -10.68 2.24 6.33
CA THR A 58 -9.85 1.95 7.50
C THR A 58 -9.06 0.69 7.25
N TYR A 59 -7.75 0.73 7.54
CA TYR A 59 -6.83 -0.39 7.29
C TYR A 59 -6.00 -0.73 8.52
N PRO A 60 -5.85 -2.01 8.87
CA PRO A 60 -4.82 -2.44 9.81
C PRO A 60 -3.44 -2.28 9.17
N ILE A 61 -2.47 -1.79 9.93
CA ILE A 61 -1.11 -1.53 9.46
C ILE A 61 -0.06 -2.25 10.31
N GLY A 62 1.12 -2.43 9.72
CA GLY A 62 2.36 -2.71 10.44
C GLY A 62 3.28 -1.50 10.37
N LEU A 63 4.19 -1.38 11.32
CA LEU A 63 5.11 -0.25 11.50
C LEU A 63 6.58 -0.70 11.42
N GLY A 64 7.47 0.22 11.70
CA GLY A 64 8.88 -0.08 11.93
C GLY A 64 9.09 -1.04 13.11
N PHE A 65 10.22 -1.75 13.12
CA PHE A 65 10.53 -2.77 14.13
C PHE A 65 10.70 -2.20 15.56
N ALA A 66 10.84 -0.88 15.71
CA ALA A 66 10.82 -0.15 16.97
C ALA A 66 9.62 0.82 16.97
N PRO A 67 8.37 0.34 17.13
CA PRO A 67 7.17 1.09 16.77
C PRO A 67 6.84 2.26 17.70
N GLU A 68 7.46 2.32 18.88
CA GLU A 68 7.16 3.34 19.90
C GLU A 68 7.96 4.63 19.67
N GLY A 69 7.26 5.75 19.82
CA GLY A 69 7.82 7.10 19.72
C GLY A 69 8.10 7.53 18.26
N HIS A 70 8.43 8.80 18.15
CA HIS A 70 8.74 9.46 16.88
C HIS A 70 10.08 9.00 16.30
N LYS A 71 10.14 8.87 14.95
CA LYS A 71 11.39 8.65 14.23
C LYS A 71 12.30 9.85 14.35
N GLN A 72 13.56 9.62 14.72
CA GLN A 72 14.55 10.65 14.95
C GLN A 72 15.79 10.53 14.04
N PHE A 73 16.19 9.30 13.75
CA PHE A 73 17.44 9.04 13.04
C PHE A 73 17.28 7.93 12.00
N GLU A 74 18.15 7.97 11.03
CA GLU A 74 18.30 6.85 10.10
C GLU A 74 18.64 5.55 10.85
N GLY A 75 17.97 4.46 10.49
CA GLY A 75 18.19 3.14 11.09
C GLY A 75 17.57 2.92 12.47
N ASP A 76 16.86 3.90 13.07
CA ASP A 76 16.24 3.75 14.38
C ASP A 76 15.02 2.81 14.41
N GLY A 77 14.56 2.37 13.24
CA GLY A 77 13.42 1.45 13.10
C GLY A 77 12.08 2.03 13.49
N ARG A 78 11.99 3.34 13.67
CA ARG A 78 10.75 4.03 14.08
C ARG A 78 10.01 4.57 12.87
N THR A 79 8.69 4.61 12.99
CA THR A 79 7.79 5.35 12.09
C THR A 79 7.59 6.75 12.65
N PRO A 80 7.66 7.82 11.83
CA PRO A 80 7.51 9.20 12.30
C PRO A 80 6.13 9.46 12.93
N GLU A 81 6.06 10.48 13.79
CA GLU A 81 4.85 11.07 14.33
C GLU A 81 4.80 12.54 13.95
N GLY A 82 3.61 13.10 13.77
CA GLY A 82 3.42 14.49 13.35
C GLY A 82 2.62 14.61 12.05
N SER A 83 2.65 15.80 11.46
CA SER A 83 1.89 16.13 10.25
C SER A 83 2.83 16.21 9.05
N TYR A 84 2.47 15.48 8.01
CA TYR A 84 3.20 15.37 6.73
C TYR A 84 2.21 15.41 5.57
N ALA A 85 2.71 15.19 4.35
CA ALA A 85 1.90 15.02 3.16
C ALA A 85 2.33 13.74 2.42
N ILE A 86 1.44 13.19 1.62
CA ILE A 86 1.80 12.21 0.60
C ILE A 86 2.48 12.98 -0.53
N ASP A 87 3.74 12.66 -0.82
CA ASP A 87 4.57 13.49 -1.70
C ASP A 87 5.00 12.81 -3.00
N ARG A 88 4.90 11.49 -3.07
CA ARG A 88 5.33 10.73 -4.25
C ARG A 88 4.67 9.37 -4.36
N ARG A 89 4.67 8.83 -5.57
CA ARG A 89 4.10 7.53 -5.91
C ARG A 89 5.17 6.65 -6.55
N ASN A 90 5.24 5.40 -6.15
CA ASN A 90 6.15 4.43 -6.75
C ASN A 90 5.36 3.21 -7.27
N PRO A 91 5.09 3.17 -8.58
CA PRO A 91 4.43 2.03 -9.21
C PRO A 91 5.32 0.78 -9.26
N ASP A 92 6.64 0.95 -9.22
CA ASP A 92 7.62 -0.13 -9.36
C ASP A 92 8.27 -0.51 -8.02
N SER A 93 7.52 -0.29 -6.92
CA SER A 93 7.95 -0.64 -5.57
C SER A 93 8.27 -2.14 -5.46
N LEU A 94 9.38 -2.46 -4.79
CA LEU A 94 9.69 -3.84 -4.39
C LEU A 94 8.59 -4.46 -3.53
N PHE A 95 7.78 -3.63 -2.87
CA PHE A 95 6.64 -4.01 -2.05
C PHE A 95 5.31 -3.79 -2.77
N HIS A 96 5.23 -4.19 -4.04
CA HIS A 96 4.07 -4.15 -4.91
C HIS A 96 3.75 -2.74 -5.44
N LEU A 97 3.24 -1.85 -4.60
CA LEU A 97 3.01 -0.42 -4.82
C LEU A 97 3.41 0.33 -3.56
N SER A 98 3.77 1.62 -3.69
CA SER A 98 3.95 2.47 -2.52
C SER A 98 3.64 3.94 -2.79
N ILE A 99 3.25 4.66 -1.72
CA ILE A 99 3.11 6.11 -1.69
C ILE A 99 4.01 6.66 -0.58
N GLY A 100 4.77 7.72 -0.87
CA GLY A 100 5.74 8.32 0.04
C GLY A 100 5.11 9.35 0.96
N ILE A 101 5.72 9.50 2.13
CA ILE A 101 5.39 10.52 3.13
C ILE A 101 6.53 11.54 3.16
N SER A 102 6.22 12.82 3.25
CA SER A 102 7.17 13.93 3.21
C SER A 102 8.05 14.07 4.46
N TYR A 103 8.37 12.94 5.10
CA TYR A 103 9.38 12.88 6.16
C TYR A 103 10.79 12.84 5.53
N PRO A 104 11.81 13.56 6.09
CA PRO A 104 11.74 14.44 7.26
C PRO A 104 11.25 15.85 6.89
N ASN A 105 10.58 16.54 7.81
CA ASN A 105 10.33 17.96 7.76
C ASN A 105 11.54 18.77 8.34
N GLU A 106 11.45 20.10 8.31
CA GLU A 106 12.54 20.96 8.80
C GLU A 106 12.89 20.74 10.27
N ALA A 107 11.90 20.46 11.12
CA ALA A 107 12.13 20.19 12.53
C ALA A 107 12.83 18.84 12.75
N ASP A 108 12.46 17.83 11.99
CA ASP A 108 13.10 16.51 12.02
C ASP A 108 14.58 16.60 11.61
N ILE A 109 14.84 17.37 10.55
CA ILE A 109 16.21 17.62 10.07
C ILE A 109 17.04 18.33 11.14
N ALA A 110 16.53 19.46 11.64
CA ALA A 110 17.23 20.26 12.64
C ALA A 110 17.54 19.46 13.91
N PHE A 111 16.60 18.63 14.35
CA PHE A 111 16.79 17.75 15.52
C PHE A 111 17.92 16.75 15.29
N ALA A 112 17.93 16.07 14.15
CA ALA A 112 18.94 15.06 13.84
C ALA A 112 20.33 15.67 13.67
N GLU A 113 20.43 16.78 12.94
CA GLU A 113 21.69 17.51 12.69
C GLU A 113 22.30 18.03 13.99
N ALA A 114 21.50 18.55 14.92
CA ALA A 114 21.97 18.97 16.26
C ALA A 114 22.62 17.82 17.05
N GLN A 115 22.34 16.57 16.68
CA GLN A 115 22.94 15.36 17.28
C GLN A 115 24.08 14.79 16.41
N GLY A 116 24.44 15.45 15.32
CA GLY A 116 25.43 14.96 14.35
C GLY A 116 25.00 13.73 13.59
N LYS A 117 23.69 13.54 13.37
CA LYS A 117 23.11 12.35 12.72
C LYS A 117 22.22 12.72 11.53
N SER A 118 22.00 11.74 10.65
CA SER A 118 21.00 11.82 9.59
C SER A 118 19.61 11.49 10.15
N PRO A 119 18.55 12.24 9.80
CA PRO A 119 17.18 11.86 10.11
C PRO A 119 16.74 10.61 9.34
N GLY A 120 17.42 10.31 8.23
CA GLY A 120 16.97 9.36 7.22
C GLY A 120 15.84 9.93 6.37
N GLY A 121 15.08 9.05 5.73
CA GLY A 121 13.99 9.41 4.82
C GLY A 121 13.34 8.17 4.28
N ASP A 122 12.75 8.29 3.09
CA ASP A 122 12.14 7.17 2.36
C ASP A 122 11.08 6.41 3.17
N ILE A 123 10.25 7.15 3.89
CA ILE A 123 9.10 6.59 4.60
C ILE A 123 7.94 6.47 3.62
N PHE A 124 7.45 5.24 3.47
CA PHE A 124 6.37 4.90 2.55
C PHE A 124 5.26 4.13 3.26
N ILE A 125 4.05 4.23 2.70
CA ILE A 125 2.98 3.24 2.88
C ILE A 125 3.10 2.28 1.70
N HIS A 126 3.25 0.96 1.98
CA HIS A 126 3.54 -0.04 0.95
C HIS A 126 2.89 -1.40 1.23
N GLY A 127 2.85 -2.26 0.23
CA GLY A 127 2.37 -3.64 0.36
C GLY A 127 3.37 -4.59 1.02
N GLY A 128 3.10 -5.84 1.03
CA GLY A 128 3.94 -6.90 1.60
C GLY A 128 3.39 -7.47 2.90
N PRO A 129 4.13 -8.29 3.64
CA PRO A 129 5.54 -8.66 3.47
C PRO A 129 5.80 -9.59 2.27
N ARG A 130 7.06 -9.68 1.82
CA ARG A 130 7.51 -10.56 0.74
C ARG A 130 7.92 -11.92 1.28
N LYS A 131 7.28 -12.98 0.80
CA LYS A 131 7.61 -14.36 1.20
C LYS A 131 9.07 -14.69 0.91
N GLY A 132 9.79 -15.20 1.92
CA GLY A 132 11.19 -15.57 1.82
C GLY A 132 12.18 -14.42 2.00
N ILE A 133 11.70 -13.18 2.15
CA ILE A 133 12.52 -11.99 2.37
C ILE A 133 12.18 -11.37 3.72
N ASP A 134 10.90 -11.13 3.97
CA ASP A 134 10.42 -10.43 5.17
C ASP A 134 9.89 -11.41 6.24
N PRO A 135 9.93 -11.03 7.52
CA PRO A 135 9.42 -11.85 8.61
C PRO A 135 7.89 -11.91 8.59
N MET A 136 7.33 -12.93 7.94
CA MET A 136 5.88 -13.14 7.75
C MET A 136 5.05 -13.23 9.04
N ASN A 137 5.71 -13.51 10.17
CA ASN A 137 5.08 -13.71 11.48
C ASN A 137 5.16 -12.48 12.40
N LYS A 138 5.70 -11.37 11.92
CA LYS A 138 5.80 -10.11 12.68
C LYS A 138 4.90 -9.06 12.05
N ARG A 139 4.15 -8.34 12.88
CA ARG A 139 3.33 -7.21 12.44
C ARG A 139 4.18 -5.99 12.11
N ASP A 140 5.06 -5.62 13.03
CA ASP A 140 5.96 -4.47 12.92
C ASP A 140 7.34 -4.98 12.49
N TRP A 141 7.60 -4.95 11.19
CA TRP A 141 8.75 -5.59 10.57
C TRP A 141 9.59 -4.66 9.69
N THR A 142 9.08 -3.46 9.39
CA THR A 142 9.76 -2.54 8.47
C THR A 142 10.91 -1.79 9.17
N ALA A 143 11.71 -1.05 8.42
CA ALA A 143 12.74 -0.17 8.97
C ALA A 143 12.22 1.25 9.31
N GLY A 144 10.89 1.43 9.35
CA GLY A 144 10.22 2.71 9.63
C GLY A 144 9.04 3.01 8.71
N CYS A 145 8.92 2.30 7.59
CA CYS A 145 7.77 2.39 6.69
C CYS A 145 6.49 1.82 7.32
N ILE A 146 5.38 2.06 6.67
CA ILE A 146 4.06 1.59 7.05
C ILE A 146 3.64 0.47 6.09
N SER A 147 3.43 -0.74 6.59
CA SER A 147 3.02 -1.86 5.76
C SER A 147 1.53 -2.13 5.84
N VAL A 148 0.95 -2.44 4.69
CA VAL A 148 -0.42 -2.96 4.50
C VAL A 148 -0.35 -4.20 3.61
N THR A 149 -1.46 -4.87 3.34
CA THR A 149 -1.47 -5.95 2.34
C THR A 149 -1.37 -5.39 0.92
N ASP A 150 -0.94 -6.23 -0.05
CA ASP A 150 -0.86 -5.84 -1.46
C ASP A 150 -2.22 -5.32 -1.97
N ARG A 151 -3.31 -5.97 -1.62
CA ARG A 151 -4.66 -5.53 -1.99
C ARG A 151 -5.03 -4.17 -1.39
N GLN A 152 -4.63 -3.92 -0.15
CA GLN A 152 -4.91 -2.64 0.52
C GLN A 152 -4.10 -1.49 -0.08
N ILE A 153 -2.83 -1.72 -0.43
CA ILE A 153 -2.05 -0.66 -1.09
C ILE A 153 -2.57 -0.38 -2.51
N GLU A 154 -3.15 -1.35 -3.22
CA GLU A 154 -3.83 -1.10 -4.50
C GLU A 154 -5.01 -0.14 -4.33
N ASP A 155 -5.83 -0.32 -3.30
CA ASP A 155 -6.95 0.58 -2.97
C ASP A 155 -6.43 1.97 -2.56
N ILE A 156 -5.48 2.04 -1.63
CA ILE A 156 -4.87 3.28 -1.15
C ILE A 156 -4.24 4.04 -2.33
N TYR A 157 -3.50 3.34 -3.17
CA TYR A 157 -2.85 3.91 -4.35
C TYR A 157 -3.85 4.51 -5.35
N ALA A 158 -5.02 3.90 -5.51
CA ALA A 158 -6.09 4.41 -6.37
C ALA A 158 -6.84 5.61 -5.78
N MET A 159 -6.97 5.66 -4.44
CA MET A 159 -7.79 6.65 -3.73
C MET A 159 -7.04 7.91 -3.34
N VAL A 160 -5.78 7.77 -2.91
CA VAL A 160 -4.97 8.85 -2.33
C VAL A 160 -4.17 9.56 -3.40
N ARG A 161 -4.12 10.89 -3.38
CA ARG A 161 -3.37 11.74 -4.32
C ARG A 161 -2.14 12.32 -3.65
N ASP A 162 -1.15 12.69 -4.46
CA ASP A 162 -0.04 13.50 -4.00
C ASP A 162 -0.55 14.86 -3.48
N GLY A 163 0.03 15.35 -2.40
CA GLY A 163 -0.44 16.52 -1.67
C GLY A 163 -1.46 16.21 -0.56
N THR A 164 -2.03 15.00 -0.50
CA THR A 164 -2.97 14.64 0.58
C THR A 164 -2.26 14.70 1.93
N PRO A 165 -2.76 15.46 2.93
CA PRO A 165 -2.17 15.53 4.25
C PRO A 165 -2.32 14.20 5.01
N ILE A 166 -1.32 13.89 5.83
CA ILE A 166 -1.32 12.75 6.74
C ILE A 166 -0.89 13.19 8.15
N ASP A 167 -1.71 12.90 9.15
CA ASP A 167 -1.39 13.08 10.56
C ASP A 167 -1.11 11.72 11.21
N ILE A 168 0.03 11.60 11.86
CA ILE A 168 0.52 10.37 12.50
C ILE A 168 0.57 10.59 14.00
N TYR A 169 -0.30 9.89 14.71
CA TYR A 169 -0.45 9.94 16.16
C TYR A 169 0.21 8.71 16.83
N THR A 170 0.57 8.89 18.08
CA THR A 170 1.05 7.81 18.96
C THR A 170 0.05 6.65 19.06
#